data_9fd1f60e8f5d9fac11b19d43119ec8f1
#
_entry.id   9fd1f60e8f5d9fac11b19d43119ec8f1
#
_cell.length_a   1.000
_cell.length_b   1.000
_cell.length_c   1.000
_cell.angle_alpha   90.00
_cell.angle_beta   90.00
_cell.angle_gamma   90.00
#
_symmetry.space_group_name_H-M   'P 1'
#
loop_
_entity.id
_entity.type
_entity.pdbx_description
1 polymer ?
#
loop_
_entity_poly.entity_id
_entity_poly.type
_entity_poly.pdbx_seq_one_letter_code
_entity_poly.pdbx_strand_id
1 'polypeptide(L)'
;IRDPEMSRGLGDVYKRQSLPWDIQWEALHAIEGFEDLHIFRPGYAIEYDYFLPTQLHHSLETKLVDGLYFAGQINGTTGYEEAGAQGVMAGINAHRRRMGEEPLVLARDEAYIGVLIDDLVTKGVDEPYRMFTSRAEYRILLRQDNADIRLTPIGYKIGLISQKRYDSFCKKNRLVESLVAFARGLSVKPDEINDCLKSLGCDPISQGRKLHDLLMRNNVTFDLLSGVLPKLGDFLREQEMDAEVVEEAEIQIKYKGYIEREKFIADKLHRLENIRIPADFDFHSMNALTIEARQKLTRIRPATIGQASRIPGVSPADVNVLLVKFGR
;
A
#
# COMPACT_ATOMS: atom_id res chain seq x y z
N ILE A 1 -11.23 18.78 1.61
CA ILE A 1 -11.08 18.52 0.16
C ILE A 1 -11.81 19.64 -0.52
N ARG A 2 -11.10 20.59 -1.10
CA ARG A 2 -11.67 21.74 -1.81
C ARG A 2 -12.10 21.32 -3.22
N ASP A 3 -13.24 21.83 -3.62
CA ASP A 3 -13.84 21.64 -4.93
C ASP A 3 -12.82 21.87 -6.05
N PRO A 4 -12.61 20.91 -6.98
CA PRO A 4 -11.68 21.06 -8.11
C PRO A 4 -12.00 22.25 -9.02
N GLU A 5 -13.24 22.71 -9.04
CA GLU A 5 -13.62 23.85 -9.89
C GLU A 5 -13.20 25.21 -9.33
N MET A 6 -13.14 25.39 -8.01
CA MET A 6 -12.58 26.60 -7.38
C MET A 6 -11.05 26.68 -7.51
N SER A 7 -10.40 25.55 -7.77
CA SER A 7 -8.96 25.45 -7.97
C SER A 7 -8.49 25.90 -9.37
N ARG A 8 -9.38 26.01 -10.36
CA ARG A 8 -8.99 26.27 -11.75
C ARG A 8 -8.30 27.61 -11.94
N GLY A 9 -8.78 28.67 -11.29
CA GLY A 9 -8.15 29.99 -11.39
C GLY A 9 -6.78 30.06 -10.70
N LEU A 10 -6.66 29.50 -9.51
CA LEU A 10 -5.39 29.44 -8.77
C LEU A 10 -4.43 28.39 -9.35
N GLY A 11 -4.96 27.29 -9.91
CA GLY A 11 -4.18 26.24 -10.56
C GLY A 11 -3.44 26.75 -11.80
N ASP A 12 -4.02 27.68 -12.55
CA ASP A 12 -3.36 28.28 -13.70
C ASP A 12 -2.23 29.24 -13.30
N VAL A 13 -2.35 29.92 -12.16
CA VAL A 13 -1.26 30.73 -11.59
C VAL A 13 -0.11 29.83 -11.15
N TYR A 14 -0.39 28.69 -10.49
CA TYR A 14 0.62 27.71 -10.09
C TYR A 14 1.33 27.05 -11.27
N LYS A 15 0.62 26.74 -12.34
CA LYS A 15 1.22 26.17 -13.56
C LYS A 15 2.16 27.14 -14.29
N ARG A 16 2.05 28.43 -14.05
CA ARG A 16 2.86 29.48 -14.71
C ARG A 16 4.06 29.94 -13.87
N GLN A 17 4.21 29.45 -12.65
CA GLN A 17 5.31 29.88 -11.78
C GLN A 17 6.71 29.50 -12.28
N SER A 18 6.82 28.53 -13.20
CA SER A 18 8.08 28.11 -13.82
C SER A 18 8.43 28.88 -15.10
N LEU A 19 7.57 29.80 -15.54
CA LEU A 19 7.85 30.62 -16.72
C LEU A 19 8.92 31.68 -16.42
N PRO A 20 9.66 32.16 -17.44
CA PRO A 20 10.53 33.32 -17.29
C PRO A 20 9.80 34.52 -16.70
N TRP A 21 10.55 35.39 -16.01
CA TRP A 21 9.98 36.53 -15.29
C TRP A 21 9.16 37.47 -16.18
N ASP A 22 9.68 37.81 -17.35
CA ASP A 22 9.04 38.65 -18.37
C ASP A 22 7.67 38.07 -18.79
N ILE A 23 7.61 36.76 -19.02
CA ILE A 23 6.37 36.07 -19.38
C ILE A 23 5.38 36.05 -18.21
N GLN A 24 5.86 35.85 -16.97
CA GLN A 24 5.00 35.96 -15.80
C GLN A 24 4.40 37.34 -15.65
N TRP A 25 5.22 38.39 -15.86
CA TRP A 25 4.81 39.75 -15.80
C TRP A 25 3.70 40.05 -16.84
N GLU A 26 3.95 39.78 -18.12
CA GLU A 26 2.99 39.99 -19.20
C GLU A 26 1.69 39.22 -18.98
N ALA A 27 1.80 37.95 -18.61
CA ALA A 27 0.63 37.09 -18.40
C ALA A 27 -0.26 37.56 -17.25
N LEU A 28 0.31 38.06 -16.16
CA LEU A 28 -0.45 38.56 -15.02
C LEU A 28 -1.09 39.92 -15.30
N HIS A 29 -0.40 40.83 -15.97
CA HIS A 29 -0.94 42.13 -16.35
C HIS A 29 -2.00 42.08 -17.47
N ALA A 30 -2.05 40.97 -18.23
CA ALA A 30 -3.11 40.72 -19.21
C ALA A 30 -4.45 40.28 -18.59
N ILE A 31 -4.50 40.02 -17.27
CA ILE A 31 -5.73 39.64 -16.55
C ILE A 31 -6.47 40.91 -16.14
N GLU A 32 -7.74 41.02 -16.49
CA GLU A 32 -8.60 42.15 -16.15
C GLU A 32 -8.61 42.37 -14.62
N GLY A 33 -8.31 43.60 -14.18
CA GLY A 33 -8.19 43.99 -12.78
C GLY A 33 -6.80 43.80 -12.18
N PHE A 34 -5.83 43.32 -12.98
CA PHE A 34 -4.43 43.13 -12.55
C PHE A 34 -3.45 44.04 -13.34
N GLU A 35 -3.96 45.03 -14.02
CA GLU A 35 -3.18 45.93 -14.87
C GLU A 35 -2.07 46.67 -14.10
N ASP A 36 -2.34 47.00 -12.83
CA ASP A 36 -1.40 47.70 -11.93
C ASP A 36 -0.78 46.76 -10.89
N LEU A 37 -0.80 45.45 -11.12
CA LEU A 37 -0.28 44.44 -10.20
C LEU A 37 1.21 44.65 -9.93
N HIS A 38 1.58 44.74 -8.65
CA HIS A 38 2.98 44.79 -8.25
C HIS A 38 3.44 43.41 -7.74
N ILE A 39 4.37 42.80 -8.46
CA ILE A 39 4.91 41.49 -8.13
C ILE A 39 6.13 41.66 -7.22
N PHE A 40 6.01 41.33 -5.94
CA PHE A 40 7.10 41.41 -4.97
C PHE A 40 8.18 40.37 -5.21
N ARG A 41 7.77 39.17 -5.64
CA ARG A 41 8.66 38.04 -5.92
C ARG A 41 8.05 37.17 -7.03
N PRO A 42 8.78 36.92 -8.13
CA PRO A 42 8.31 36.06 -9.18
C PRO A 42 8.18 34.60 -8.68
N GLY A 43 7.35 33.84 -9.35
CA GLY A 43 7.38 32.40 -9.27
C GLY A 43 8.70 31.85 -9.81
N TYR A 44 9.11 30.68 -9.32
CA TYR A 44 10.34 30.02 -9.76
C TYR A 44 10.11 28.54 -9.93
N ALA A 45 10.85 27.92 -10.84
CA ALA A 45 10.92 26.49 -10.96
C ALA A 45 11.98 25.92 -10.02
N ILE A 46 11.68 24.80 -9.41
CA ILE A 46 12.69 23.97 -8.76
C ILE A 46 12.89 22.78 -9.67
N GLU A 47 14.07 22.66 -10.23
CA GLU A 47 14.48 21.53 -11.05
C GLU A 47 15.31 20.58 -10.22
N TYR A 48 15.09 19.30 -10.41
CA TYR A 48 15.81 18.26 -9.71
C TYR A 48 16.36 17.27 -10.71
N ASP A 49 17.64 17.00 -10.60
CA ASP A 49 18.23 15.89 -11.32
C ASP A 49 17.67 14.57 -10.75
N TYR A 50 17.33 13.66 -11.64
CA TYR A 50 16.92 12.31 -11.27
C TYR A 50 17.45 11.29 -12.27
N PHE A 51 17.54 10.05 -11.81
CA PHE A 51 17.86 8.90 -12.64
C PHE A 51 16.62 8.06 -12.87
N LEU A 52 16.47 7.49 -14.07
CA LEU A 52 15.34 6.62 -14.37
C LEU A 52 15.34 5.42 -13.41
N PRO A 53 14.32 5.28 -12.53
CA PRO A 53 14.33 4.23 -11.50
C PRO A 53 14.18 2.81 -12.06
N THR A 54 13.83 2.66 -13.35
CA THR A 54 13.83 1.37 -14.04
C THR A 54 15.21 0.73 -14.16
N GLN A 55 16.29 1.48 -13.90
CA GLN A 55 17.65 0.94 -13.79
C GLN A 55 17.96 0.31 -12.43
N LEU A 56 17.02 0.32 -11.51
CA LEU A 56 17.17 -0.29 -10.18
C LEU A 56 16.55 -1.68 -10.13
N HIS A 57 17.11 -2.50 -9.25
CA HIS A 57 16.45 -3.70 -8.75
C HIS A 57 15.39 -3.32 -7.70
N HIS A 58 14.48 -4.23 -7.37
CA HIS A 58 13.50 -4.02 -6.27
C HIS A 58 14.16 -3.84 -4.89
N SER A 59 15.44 -4.15 -4.76
CA SER A 59 16.27 -3.84 -3.60
C SER A 59 16.71 -2.37 -3.52
N LEU A 60 16.42 -1.57 -4.55
CA LEU A 60 16.93 -0.22 -4.82
C LEU A 60 18.42 -0.17 -5.16
N GLU A 61 19.05 -1.30 -5.38
CA GLU A 61 20.42 -1.40 -5.92
C GLU A 61 20.42 -1.11 -7.42
N THR A 62 21.43 -0.41 -7.92
CA THR A 62 21.55 -0.14 -9.35
C THR A 62 21.94 -1.42 -10.11
N LYS A 63 21.40 -1.60 -11.32
CA LYS A 63 21.73 -2.72 -12.21
C LYS A 63 23.13 -2.63 -12.82
N LEU A 64 23.70 -1.42 -12.87
CA LEU A 64 24.97 -1.15 -13.55
C LEU A 64 26.17 -1.15 -12.61
N VAL A 65 25.98 -0.78 -11.35
CA VAL A 65 27.07 -0.67 -10.37
C VAL A 65 26.66 -1.43 -9.10
N ASP A 66 27.40 -2.49 -8.86
CA ASP A 66 27.19 -3.32 -7.69
C ASP A 66 27.43 -2.56 -6.37
N GLY A 67 26.54 -2.74 -5.41
CA GLY A 67 26.63 -2.10 -4.09
C GLY A 67 26.22 -0.62 -4.05
N LEU A 68 25.81 -0.03 -5.17
CA LEU A 68 25.30 1.33 -5.24
C LEU A 68 23.77 1.31 -5.13
N TYR A 69 23.21 2.08 -4.19
CA TYR A 69 21.77 2.18 -3.94
C TYR A 69 21.30 3.62 -4.13
N PHE A 70 20.12 3.79 -4.72
CA PHE A 70 19.49 5.09 -4.86
C PHE A 70 18.22 5.14 -4.01
N ALA A 71 18.02 6.27 -3.31
CA ALA A 71 16.83 6.47 -2.46
C ALA A 71 16.40 7.94 -2.45
N GLY A 72 15.10 8.16 -2.48
CA GLY A 72 14.49 9.47 -2.41
C GLY A 72 14.37 10.16 -3.75
N GLN A 73 14.59 11.45 -3.77
CA GLN A 73 14.35 12.32 -4.91
C GLN A 73 15.13 11.94 -6.17
N ILE A 74 16.32 11.38 -6.03
CA ILE A 74 17.14 10.90 -7.15
C ILE A 74 16.42 9.86 -8.02
N ASN A 75 15.39 9.19 -7.46
CA ASN A 75 14.50 8.23 -8.13
C ASN A 75 13.23 8.88 -8.70
N GLY A 76 13.17 10.22 -8.77
CA GLY A 76 12.00 10.94 -9.30
C GLY A 76 10.83 11.04 -8.33
N THR A 77 11.04 10.87 -7.02
CA THR A 77 10.02 11.08 -5.98
C THR A 77 10.19 12.43 -5.30
N THR A 78 9.10 13.09 -4.87
CA THR A 78 9.15 14.42 -4.27
C THR A 78 8.66 14.50 -2.83
N GLY A 79 8.14 13.41 -2.25
CA GLY A 79 7.65 13.38 -0.88
C GLY A 79 8.70 12.95 0.13
N TYR A 80 8.63 13.51 1.35
CA TYR A 80 9.51 13.11 2.45
C TYR A 80 9.26 11.67 2.88
N GLU A 81 8.01 11.24 2.85
CA GLU A 81 7.57 9.89 3.20
C GLU A 81 8.13 8.86 2.20
N GLU A 82 8.09 9.18 0.91
CA GLU A 82 8.67 8.34 -0.13
C GLU A 82 10.18 8.24 0.02
N ALA A 83 10.84 9.36 0.33
CA ALA A 83 12.29 9.38 0.55
C ALA A 83 12.69 8.57 1.79
N GLY A 84 11.97 8.73 2.89
CA GLY A 84 12.18 7.95 4.12
C GLY A 84 12.00 6.44 3.89
N ALA A 85 10.93 6.05 3.20
CA ALA A 85 10.65 4.66 2.87
C ALA A 85 11.75 4.03 2.00
N GLN A 86 12.18 4.72 0.95
CA GLN A 86 13.28 4.28 0.09
C GLN A 86 14.60 4.19 0.85
N GLY A 87 14.92 5.20 1.68
CA GLY A 87 16.13 5.23 2.48
C GLY A 87 16.23 4.04 3.44
N VAL A 88 15.14 3.71 4.13
CA VAL A 88 15.08 2.53 5.02
C VAL A 88 15.32 1.24 4.23
N MET A 89 14.65 1.05 3.08
CA MET A 89 14.82 -0.16 2.27
C MET A 89 16.21 -0.27 1.67
N ALA A 90 16.77 0.82 1.16
CA ALA A 90 18.13 0.85 0.63
C ALA A 90 19.16 0.50 1.71
N GLY A 91 19.02 1.08 2.91
CA GLY A 91 19.90 0.79 4.05
C GLY A 91 19.84 -0.66 4.51
N ILE A 92 18.62 -1.24 4.63
CA ILE A 92 18.43 -2.65 4.96
C ILE A 92 19.14 -3.53 3.91
N ASN A 93 18.90 -3.26 2.63
CA ASN A 93 19.40 -4.10 1.54
C ASN A 93 20.93 -3.95 1.36
N ALA A 94 21.48 -2.77 1.56
CA ALA A 94 22.93 -2.55 1.58
C ALA A 94 23.61 -3.36 2.70
N HIS A 95 23.03 -3.39 3.91
CA HIS A 95 23.50 -4.21 5.01
C HIS A 95 23.42 -5.71 4.67
N ARG A 96 22.25 -6.18 4.22
CA ARG A 96 22.03 -7.60 3.89
C ARG A 96 22.99 -8.09 2.81
N ARG A 97 23.22 -7.29 1.76
CA ARG A 97 24.22 -7.59 0.74
C ARG A 97 25.62 -7.76 1.32
N ARG A 98 26.02 -6.85 2.22
CA ARG A 98 27.32 -6.94 2.90
C ARG A 98 27.46 -8.23 3.72
N MET A 99 26.35 -8.71 4.29
CA MET A 99 26.31 -9.96 5.06
C MET A 99 26.17 -11.21 4.19
N GLY A 100 26.04 -11.06 2.86
CA GLY A 100 25.81 -12.19 1.94
C GLY A 100 24.41 -12.76 2.03
N GLU A 101 23.43 -11.97 2.50
CA GLU A 101 22.04 -12.36 2.64
C GLU A 101 21.22 -11.92 1.43
N GLU A 102 20.12 -12.63 1.17
CA GLU A 102 19.15 -12.25 0.13
C GLU A 102 18.50 -10.89 0.43
N PRO A 103 18.27 -10.05 -0.60
CA PRO A 103 17.66 -8.75 -0.40
C PRO A 103 16.24 -8.87 0.16
N LEU A 104 15.84 -7.90 1.00
CA LEU A 104 14.47 -7.71 1.42
C LEU A 104 13.71 -6.98 0.31
N VAL A 105 12.71 -7.65 -0.24
CA VAL A 105 11.74 -7.06 -1.18
C VAL A 105 10.36 -7.27 -0.61
N LEU A 106 9.64 -6.17 -0.38
CA LEU A 106 8.25 -6.21 0.08
C LEU A 106 7.32 -6.24 -1.13
N ALA A 107 6.36 -7.15 -1.09
CA ALA A 107 5.35 -7.26 -2.14
C ALA A 107 4.31 -6.12 -2.07
N ARG A 108 3.56 -5.94 -3.16
CA ARG A 108 2.53 -4.88 -3.29
C ARG A 108 1.34 -5.08 -2.35
N ASP A 109 1.09 -6.28 -1.89
CA ASP A 109 0.05 -6.63 -0.91
C ASP A 109 0.58 -6.72 0.53
N GLU A 110 1.91 -6.62 0.72
CA GLU A 110 2.55 -6.60 2.04
C GLU A 110 2.73 -5.17 2.58
N ALA A 111 3.08 -4.20 1.72
CA ALA A 111 3.33 -2.84 2.17
C ALA A 111 3.15 -1.78 1.08
N TYR A 112 2.76 -0.55 1.46
CA TYR A 112 2.81 0.62 0.57
C TYR A 112 4.22 0.90 0.04
N ILE A 113 5.25 0.60 0.83
CA ILE A 113 6.67 0.65 0.39
C ILE A 113 6.89 -0.31 -0.78
N GLY A 114 6.31 -1.50 -0.75
CA GLY A 114 6.36 -2.45 -1.86
C GLY A 114 5.69 -1.91 -3.12
N VAL A 115 4.51 -1.29 -3.00
CA VAL A 115 3.82 -0.62 -4.11
C VAL A 115 4.67 0.50 -4.69
N LEU A 116 5.25 1.36 -3.84
CA LEU A 116 6.12 2.46 -4.23
C LEU A 116 7.31 1.97 -5.06
N ILE A 117 8.07 1.02 -4.52
CA ILE A 117 9.29 0.55 -5.17
C ILE A 117 8.95 -0.18 -6.47
N ASP A 118 7.93 -1.03 -6.46
CA ASP A 118 7.52 -1.75 -7.67
C ASP A 118 7.06 -0.77 -8.77
N ASP A 119 6.28 0.26 -8.46
CA ASP A 119 5.89 1.28 -9.43
C ASP A 119 7.12 1.99 -10.03
N LEU A 120 8.08 2.39 -9.20
CA LEU A 120 9.29 3.06 -9.65
C LEU A 120 10.11 2.19 -10.62
N VAL A 121 10.39 0.95 -10.24
CA VAL A 121 11.31 0.09 -11.01
C VAL A 121 10.66 -0.56 -12.23
N THR A 122 9.32 -0.74 -12.25
CA THR A 122 8.60 -1.37 -13.37
C THR A 122 8.00 -0.37 -14.33
N LYS A 123 7.35 0.68 -13.83
CA LYS A 123 6.67 1.70 -14.64
C LYS A 123 7.59 2.86 -15.00
N GLY A 124 8.55 3.15 -14.13
CA GLY A 124 9.34 4.38 -14.23
C GLY A 124 8.54 5.61 -13.80
N VAL A 125 9.09 6.79 -14.07
CA VAL A 125 8.47 8.08 -13.77
C VAL A 125 8.63 9.01 -14.97
N ASP A 126 7.52 9.57 -15.44
CA ASP A 126 7.48 10.62 -16.46
C ASP A 126 7.23 11.99 -15.83
N GLU A 127 6.71 12.00 -14.60
CA GLU A 127 6.46 13.17 -13.76
C GLU A 127 6.81 12.81 -12.29
N PRO A 128 7.01 13.80 -11.41
CA PRO A 128 7.35 13.54 -10.01
C PRO A 128 6.37 12.58 -9.34
N TYR A 129 6.87 11.44 -8.88
CA TYR A 129 6.05 10.40 -8.26
C TYR A 129 5.64 10.79 -6.83
N ARG A 130 4.34 10.63 -6.54
CA ARG A 130 3.77 10.70 -5.20
C ARG A 130 2.99 9.43 -4.91
N MET A 131 3.13 8.92 -3.69
CA MET A 131 2.38 7.77 -3.22
C MET A 131 0.98 8.18 -2.76
N PHE A 132 -0.03 7.76 -3.49
CA PHE A 132 -1.43 7.90 -3.11
C PHE A 132 -2.03 6.52 -2.84
N THR A 133 -3.02 6.47 -1.96
CA THR A 133 -3.74 5.21 -1.67
C THR A 133 -4.39 4.60 -2.92
N SER A 134 -4.72 5.43 -3.93
CA SER A 134 -5.25 4.97 -5.22
C SER A 134 -4.29 4.13 -6.04
N ARG A 135 -2.97 4.18 -5.74
CA ARG A 135 -1.96 3.36 -6.43
C ARG A 135 -1.89 1.93 -5.92
N ALA A 136 -2.42 1.67 -4.73
CA ALA A 136 -2.46 0.33 -4.15
C ALA A 136 -3.74 -0.39 -4.58
N GLU A 137 -3.61 -1.58 -5.14
CA GLU A 137 -4.70 -2.46 -5.53
C GLU A 137 -5.37 -3.11 -4.31
N TYR A 138 -4.56 -3.45 -3.29
CA TYR A 138 -4.98 -4.24 -2.12
C TYR A 138 -5.17 -3.37 -0.87
N ARG A 139 -5.95 -2.28 -0.97
CA ARG A 139 -6.10 -1.32 0.14
C ARG A 139 -6.67 -1.93 1.43
N ILE A 140 -7.53 -2.93 1.31
CA ILE A 140 -8.11 -3.62 2.46
C ILE A 140 -7.07 -4.51 3.16
N LEU A 141 -6.06 -4.99 2.44
CA LEU A 141 -4.93 -5.71 3.05
C LEU A 141 -3.91 -4.75 3.66
N LEU A 142 -3.75 -3.54 3.07
CA LEU A 142 -2.73 -2.55 3.44
C LEU A 142 -3.27 -1.47 4.39
N ARG A 143 -4.07 -1.85 5.37
CA ARG A 143 -4.60 -0.90 6.36
C ARG A 143 -3.53 -0.50 7.36
N GLN A 144 -3.73 0.66 8.00
CA GLN A 144 -2.84 1.17 9.04
C GLN A 144 -2.90 0.29 10.30
N ASP A 145 -4.11 -0.13 10.69
CA ASP A 145 -4.37 -0.94 11.88
C ASP A 145 -3.64 -2.29 11.86
N ASN A 146 -3.45 -2.92 10.71
CA ASN A 146 -2.81 -4.21 10.58
C ASN A 146 -1.35 -4.17 10.11
N ALA A 147 -0.71 -2.99 10.10
CA ALA A 147 0.66 -2.85 9.62
C ALA A 147 1.66 -3.66 10.47
N ASP A 148 1.43 -3.74 11.77
CA ASP A 148 2.24 -4.53 12.69
C ASP A 148 2.12 -6.04 12.42
N ILE A 149 0.92 -6.53 12.10
CA ILE A 149 0.68 -7.95 11.76
C ILE A 149 1.47 -8.34 10.50
N ARG A 150 1.54 -7.44 9.50
CA ARG A 150 2.23 -7.71 8.23
C ARG A 150 3.75 -7.56 8.35
N LEU A 151 4.24 -6.55 9.07
CA LEU A 151 5.64 -6.13 8.98
C LEU A 151 6.48 -6.45 10.22
N THR A 152 5.90 -6.58 11.43
CA THR A 152 6.67 -6.89 12.64
C THR A 152 7.39 -8.24 12.56
N PRO A 153 6.77 -9.33 12.06
CA PRO A 153 7.47 -10.62 11.90
C PRO A 153 8.66 -10.53 10.93
N ILE A 154 8.50 -9.76 9.85
CA ILE A 154 9.58 -9.53 8.87
C ILE A 154 10.71 -8.75 9.54
N GLY A 155 10.38 -7.63 10.21
CA GLY A 155 11.33 -6.80 10.91
C GLY A 155 12.10 -7.54 12.01
N TYR A 156 11.43 -8.44 12.74
CA TYR A 156 12.07 -9.30 13.73
C TYR A 156 13.04 -10.30 13.08
N LYS A 157 12.61 -10.96 12.00
CA LYS A 157 13.44 -11.95 11.29
C LYS A 157 14.74 -11.36 10.75
N ILE A 158 14.74 -10.09 10.34
CA ILE A 158 15.94 -9.39 9.84
C ILE A 158 16.69 -8.60 10.92
N GLY A 159 16.31 -8.74 12.18
CA GLY A 159 17.03 -8.14 13.33
C GLY A 159 16.72 -6.67 13.61
N LEU A 160 15.74 -6.05 12.95
CA LEU A 160 15.34 -4.66 13.20
C LEU A 160 14.43 -4.48 14.42
N ILE A 161 13.72 -5.52 14.81
CA ILE A 161 12.79 -5.52 15.94
C ILE A 161 13.41 -6.27 17.11
N SER A 162 13.45 -5.64 18.28
CA SER A 162 13.94 -6.29 19.50
C SER A 162 12.99 -7.40 19.98
N GLN A 163 13.52 -8.39 20.70
CA GLN A 163 12.73 -9.49 21.31
C GLN A 163 11.56 -8.93 22.13
N LYS A 164 11.81 -7.95 22.99
CA LYS A 164 10.78 -7.32 23.83
C LYS A 164 9.61 -6.78 23.01
N ARG A 165 9.90 -6.09 21.89
CA ARG A 165 8.87 -5.53 21.00
C ARG A 165 8.11 -6.63 20.26
N TYR A 166 8.80 -7.67 19.84
CA TYR A 166 8.19 -8.83 19.21
C TYR A 166 7.27 -9.59 20.17
N ASP A 167 7.69 -9.77 21.43
CA ASP A 167 6.86 -10.42 22.46
C ASP A 167 5.58 -9.62 22.75
N SER A 168 5.69 -8.28 22.80
CA SER A 168 4.51 -7.40 22.96
C SER A 168 3.54 -7.56 21.79
N PHE A 169 4.05 -7.58 20.57
CA PHE A 169 3.26 -7.85 19.36
C PHE A 169 2.57 -9.22 19.43
N CYS A 170 3.30 -10.27 19.80
CA CYS A 170 2.75 -11.60 19.93
C CYS A 170 1.66 -11.70 21.02
N LYS A 171 1.82 -10.96 22.14
CA LYS A 171 0.79 -10.87 23.18
C LYS A 171 -0.47 -10.22 22.63
N LYS A 172 -0.35 -9.05 21.99
CA LYS A 172 -1.48 -8.34 21.36
C LYS A 172 -2.23 -9.25 20.39
N ASN A 173 -1.52 -9.86 19.46
CA ASN A 173 -2.13 -10.70 18.42
C ASN A 173 -2.89 -11.90 19.02
N ARG A 174 -2.33 -12.56 20.06
CA ARG A 174 -3.02 -13.63 20.78
C ARG A 174 -4.31 -13.14 21.45
N LEU A 175 -4.32 -11.94 22.04
CA LEU A 175 -5.51 -11.37 22.65
C LEU A 175 -6.60 -11.10 21.59
N VAL A 176 -6.23 -10.53 20.44
CA VAL A 176 -7.14 -10.31 19.31
C VAL A 176 -7.75 -11.65 18.84
N GLU A 177 -6.93 -12.67 18.60
CA GLU A 177 -7.39 -14.00 18.19
C GLU A 177 -8.33 -14.62 19.22
N SER A 178 -8.01 -14.47 20.52
CA SER A 178 -8.83 -14.99 21.60
C SER A 178 -10.19 -14.30 21.68
N LEU A 179 -10.26 -12.98 21.47
CA LEU A 179 -11.52 -12.23 21.45
C LEU A 179 -12.39 -12.62 20.24
N VAL A 180 -11.79 -12.76 19.08
CA VAL A 180 -12.49 -13.24 17.87
C VAL A 180 -13.02 -14.67 18.09
N ALA A 181 -12.23 -15.55 18.70
CA ALA A 181 -12.65 -16.90 19.02
C ALA A 181 -13.79 -16.92 20.06
N PHE A 182 -13.70 -16.10 21.11
CA PHE A 182 -14.76 -15.91 22.09
C PHE A 182 -16.06 -15.46 21.43
N ALA A 183 -16.01 -14.46 20.55
CA ALA A 183 -17.18 -13.96 19.81
C ALA A 183 -17.83 -15.05 18.94
N ARG A 184 -17.05 -15.93 18.34
CA ARG A 184 -17.56 -17.11 17.59
C ARG A 184 -18.17 -18.17 18.50
N GLY A 185 -17.67 -18.30 19.72
CA GLY A 185 -18.14 -19.26 20.72
C GLY A 185 -19.45 -18.82 21.39
N LEU A 186 -19.54 -17.55 21.78
CA LEU A 186 -20.65 -17.01 22.55
C LEU A 186 -21.94 -16.94 21.73
N SER A 187 -23.00 -17.59 22.24
CA SER A 187 -24.36 -17.48 21.70
C SER A 187 -25.16 -16.53 22.57
N VAL A 188 -25.84 -15.57 21.93
CA VAL A 188 -26.65 -14.50 22.53
C VAL A 188 -28.11 -14.77 22.20
N LYS A 189 -29.01 -14.68 23.20
CA LYS A 189 -30.44 -14.86 23.03
C LYS A 189 -31.17 -13.56 22.73
N PRO A 190 -32.38 -13.63 22.13
CA PRO A 190 -33.18 -12.45 21.82
C PRO A 190 -33.48 -11.54 23.03
N ASP A 191 -33.78 -12.15 24.18
CA ASP A 191 -34.08 -11.46 25.44
C ASP A 191 -32.87 -10.74 26.04
N GLU A 192 -31.64 -11.18 25.73
CA GLU A 192 -30.41 -10.56 26.19
C GLU A 192 -30.01 -9.31 25.38
N ILE A 193 -30.47 -9.16 24.11
CA ILE A 193 -29.85 -8.19 23.18
C ILE A 193 -30.85 -7.33 22.40
N ASN A 194 -32.12 -7.75 22.23
CA ASN A 194 -33.03 -7.07 21.30
C ASN A 194 -33.32 -5.61 21.66
N ASP A 195 -33.38 -5.25 22.94
CA ASP A 195 -33.59 -3.86 23.33
C ASP A 195 -32.40 -2.98 22.99
N CYS A 196 -31.18 -3.50 23.13
CA CYS A 196 -29.97 -2.85 22.66
C CYS A 196 -29.98 -2.72 21.12
N LEU A 197 -30.28 -3.77 20.39
CA LEU A 197 -30.33 -3.73 18.92
C LEU A 197 -31.34 -2.70 18.41
N LYS A 198 -32.53 -2.59 19.02
CA LYS A 198 -33.53 -1.58 18.67
C LYS A 198 -33.03 -0.16 18.92
N SER A 199 -32.35 0.09 20.06
CA SER A 199 -31.78 1.41 20.36
C SER A 199 -30.69 1.83 19.35
N LEU A 200 -30.01 0.86 18.71
CA LEU A 200 -29.01 1.08 17.67
C LEU A 200 -29.61 1.14 16.24
N GLY A 201 -30.95 1.09 16.12
CA GLY A 201 -31.63 1.04 14.83
C GLY A 201 -31.38 -0.23 14.03
N CYS A 202 -31.05 -1.33 14.73
CA CYS A 202 -30.83 -2.64 14.14
C CYS A 202 -32.05 -3.53 14.29
N ASP A 203 -32.29 -4.41 13.31
CA ASP A 203 -33.36 -5.39 13.38
C ASP A 203 -33.14 -6.35 14.55
N PRO A 204 -34.19 -6.65 15.35
CA PRO A 204 -34.14 -7.62 16.41
C PRO A 204 -33.89 -9.04 15.87
N ILE A 205 -33.31 -9.90 16.68
CA ILE A 205 -33.16 -11.32 16.36
C ILE A 205 -34.34 -12.13 16.88
N SER A 206 -34.78 -13.13 16.12
CA SER A 206 -35.88 -14.03 16.48
C SER A 206 -35.43 -15.31 17.18
N GLN A 207 -34.14 -15.65 17.05
CA GLN A 207 -33.51 -16.84 17.64
C GLN A 207 -32.08 -16.51 18.07
N GLY A 208 -31.50 -17.35 18.91
CA GLY A 208 -30.11 -17.21 19.37
C GLY A 208 -29.14 -17.10 18.20
N ARG A 209 -28.23 -16.13 18.27
CA ARG A 209 -27.19 -15.86 17.29
C ARG A 209 -25.83 -15.84 17.93
N LYS A 210 -24.77 -16.10 17.16
CA LYS A 210 -23.39 -15.91 17.64
C LYS A 210 -23.09 -14.42 17.78
N LEU A 211 -22.34 -14.07 18.82
CA LEU A 211 -21.87 -12.70 19.04
C LEU A 211 -21.12 -12.18 17.81
N HIS A 212 -20.29 -12.99 17.19
CA HIS A 212 -19.60 -12.71 15.93
C HIS A 212 -20.57 -12.22 14.82
N ASP A 213 -21.74 -12.85 14.66
CA ASP A 213 -22.70 -12.49 13.61
C ASP A 213 -23.41 -11.16 13.91
N LEU A 214 -23.56 -10.82 15.19
CA LEU A 214 -24.09 -9.53 15.62
C LEU A 214 -23.08 -8.40 15.37
N LEU A 215 -21.81 -8.63 15.65
CA LEU A 215 -20.72 -7.68 15.42
C LEU A 215 -20.44 -7.40 13.93
N MET A 216 -20.90 -8.24 13.02
CA MET A 216 -20.84 -7.93 11.57
C MET A 216 -21.76 -6.79 11.15
N ARG A 217 -22.70 -6.35 12.02
CA ARG A 217 -23.60 -5.21 11.76
C ARG A 217 -22.83 -3.90 12.02
N ASN A 218 -22.99 -2.91 11.14
CA ASN A 218 -22.20 -1.67 11.18
C ASN A 218 -22.28 -0.92 12.52
N ASN A 219 -23.48 -0.85 13.12
CA ASN A 219 -23.72 -0.06 14.33
C ASN A 219 -23.45 -0.83 15.64
N VAL A 220 -23.03 -2.10 15.57
CA VAL A 220 -22.81 -2.94 16.72
C VAL A 220 -21.31 -3.04 17.00
N THR A 221 -20.90 -2.71 18.23
CA THR A 221 -19.50 -2.73 18.66
C THR A 221 -19.32 -3.57 19.91
N PHE A 222 -18.10 -4.00 20.19
CA PHE A 222 -17.79 -4.69 21.44
C PHE A 222 -18.10 -3.83 22.67
N ASP A 223 -17.77 -2.53 22.62
CA ASP A 223 -18.01 -1.61 23.75
C ASP A 223 -19.48 -1.53 24.11
N LEU A 224 -20.36 -1.33 23.11
CA LEU A 224 -21.79 -1.29 23.32
C LEU A 224 -22.34 -2.60 23.90
N LEU A 225 -21.85 -3.72 23.40
CA LEU A 225 -22.31 -5.03 23.85
C LEU A 225 -21.74 -5.45 25.20
N SER A 226 -20.57 -4.96 25.58
CA SER A 226 -19.94 -5.26 26.89
C SER A 226 -20.79 -4.75 28.06
N GLY A 227 -21.50 -3.62 27.87
CA GLY A 227 -22.42 -3.07 28.86
C GLY A 227 -23.73 -3.87 29.02
N VAL A 228 -24.10 -4.67 28.03
CA VAL A 228 -25.37 -5.42 27.99
C VAL A 228 -25.16 -6.93 28.23
N LEU A 229 -24.01 -7.44 27.81
CA LEU A 229 -23.65 -8.86 27.91
C LEU A 229 -22.59 -9.09 29.01
N PRO A 230 -22.97 -9.47 30.25
CA PRO A 230 -22.01 -9.64 31.37
C PRO A 230 -20.85 -10.56 31.03
N LYS A 231 -21.12 -11.68 30.34
CA LYS A 231 -20.07 -12.63 29.91
C LYS A 231 -19.00 -11.99 29.01
N LEU A 232 -19.36 -11.03 28.17
CA LEU A 232 -18.43 -10.30 27.35
C LEU A 232 -17.64 -9.30 28.19
N GLY A 233 -18.32 -8.53 29.04
CA GLY A 233 -17.67 -7.55 29.92
C GLY A 233 -16.68 -8.23 30.89
N ASP A 234 -17.03 -9.38 31.45
CA ASP A 234 -16.14 -10.18 32.31
C ASP A 234 -14.92 -10.68 31.54
N PHE A 235 -15.12 -11.24 30.34
CA PHE A 235 -14.03 -11.73 29.50
C PHE A 235 -13.03 -10.62 29.13
N LEU A 236 -13.52 -9.43 28.74
CA LEU A 236 -12.64 -8.29 28.42
C LEU A 236 -11.81 -7.85 29.63
N ARG A 237 -12.40 -7.82 30.84
CA ARG A 237 -11.70 -7.45 32.07
C ARG A 237 -10.69 -8.51 32.52
N GLU A 238 -11.08 -9.78 32.52
CA GLU A 238 -10.21 -10.89 32.92
C GLU A 238 -8.97 -11.03 32.05
N GLN A 239 -9.10 -10.73 30.75
CA GLN A 239 -7.99 -10.76 29.82
C GLN A 239 -7.21 -9.44 29.72
N GLU A 240 -7.59 -8.41 30.51
CA GLU A 240 -6.97 -7.07 30.47
C GLU A 240 -6.85 -6.51 29.05
N MET A 241 -7.94 -6.67 28.26
CA MET A 241 -7.95 -6.21 26.86
C MET A 241 -8.03 -4.69 26.79
N ASP A 242 -7.06 -4.08 26.13
CA ASP A 242 -7.05 -2.65 25.84
C ASP A 242 -7.92 -2.30 24.62
N ALA A 243 -8.12 -1.01 24.41
CA ALA A 243 -8.94 -0.49 23.31
C ALA A 243 -8.38 -0.89 21.92
N GLU A 244 -7.07 -0.98 21.78
CA GLU A 244 -6.42 -1.34 20.52
C GLU A 244 -6.72 -2.80 20.13
N VAL A 245 -6.68 -3.71 21.10
CA VAL A 245 -7.04 -5.13 20.90
C VAL A 245 -8.51 -5.28 20.52
N VAL A 246 -9.40 -4.55 21.18
CA VAL A 246 -10.84 -4.60 20.94
C VAL A 246 -11.18 -4.06 19.55
N GLU A 247 -10.60 -2.92 19.17
CA GLU A 247 -10.77 -2.29 17.86
C GLU A 247 -10.28 -3.21 16.73
N GLU A 248 -9.08 -3.79 16.86
CA GLU A 248 -8.52 -4.69 15.87
C GLU A 248 -9.38 -5.95 15.70
N ALA A 249 -9.87 -6.55 16.79
CA ALA A 249 -10.77 -7.69 16.73
C ALA A 249 -12.08 -7.36 16.03
N GLU A 250 -12.63 -6.16 16.28
CA GLU A 250 -13.87 -5.68 15.64
C GLU A 250 -13.67 -5.47 14.14
N ILE A 251 -12.56 -4.86 13.75
CA ILE A 251 -12.20 -4.65 12.35
C ILE A 251 -12.05 -6.01 11.63
N GLN A 252 -11.35 -6.96 12.23
CA GLN A 252 -11.20 -8.30 11.65
C GLN A 252 -12.53 -9.02 11.45
N ILE A 253 -13.50 -8.86 12.38
CA ILE A 253 -14.84 -9.45 12.25
C ILE A 253 -15.62 -8.76 11.12
N LYS A 254 -15.69 -7.42 11.12
CA LYS A 254 -16.48 -6.64 10.17
C LYS A 254 -15.96 -6.74 8.74
N TYR A 255 -14.66 -6.74 8.57
CA TYR A 255 -14.02 -6.76 7.24
C TYR A 255 -13.66 -8.16 6.74
N LYS A 256 -13.97 -9.22 7.49
CA LYS A 256 -13.57 -10.59 7.16
C LYS A 256 -13.83 -10.98 5.71
N GLY A 257 -15.06 -10.79 5.23
CA GLY A 257 -15.44 -11.18 3.86
C GLY A 257 -14.68 -10.41 2.78
N TYR A 258 -14.40 -9.13 3.02
CA TYR A 258 -13.60 -8.29 2.11
C TYR A 258 -12.13 -8.71 2.12
N ILE A 259 -11.57 -8.98 3.30
CA ILE A 259 -10.19 -9.44 3.47
C ILE A 259 -9.98 -10.78 2.76
N GLU A 260 -10.88 -11.74 2.96
CA GLU A 260 -10.80 -13.05 2.32
C GLU A 260 -10.88 -12.94 0.79
N ARG A 261 -11.74 -12.08 0.27
CA ARG A 261 -11.86 -11.82 -1.18
C ARG A 261 -10.60 -11.19 -1.75
N GLU A 262 -10.04 -10.17 -1.10
CA GLU A 262 -8.80 -9.55 -1.58
C GLU A 262 -7.61 -10.50 -1.48
N LYS A 263 -7.47 -11.26 -0.42
CA LYS A 263 -6.44 -12.31 -0.31
C LYS A 263 -6.52 -13.30 -1.46
N PHE A 264 -7.73 -13.77 -1.80
CA PHE A 264 -7.90 -14.68 -2.93
C PHE A 264 -7.45 -14.07 -4.27
N ILE A 265 -7.67 -12.76 -4.46
CA ILE A 265 -7.21 -12.04 -5.66
C ILE A 265 -5.68 -11.89 -5.63
N ALA A 266 -5.11 -11.51 -4.48
CA ALA A 266 -3.67 -11.39 -4.29
C ALA A 266 -2.95 -12.72 -4.53
N ASP A 267 -3.46 -13.83 -3.99
CA ASP A 267 -2.92 -15.17 -4.17
C ASP A 267 -2.88 -15.61 -5.64
N LYS A 268 -3.87 -15.19 -6.44
CA LYS A 268 -3.84 -15.45 -7.89
C LYS A 268 -2.71 -14.69 -8.59
N LEU A 269 -2.47 -13.45 -8.20
CA LEU A 269 -1.40 -12.62 -8.78
C LEU A 269 -0.03 -13.06 -8.28
N HIS A 270 0.11 -13.54 -7.04
CA HIS A 270 1.34 -14.16 -6.55
C HIS A 270 1.81 -15.34 -7.39
N ARG A 271 0.89 -16.08 -8.02
CA ARG A 271 1.29 -17.15 -8.96
C ARG A 271 2.10 -16.60 -10.13
N LEU A 272 1.78 -15.40 -10.61
CA LEU A 272 2.53 -14.74 -11.67
C LEU A 272 3.88 -14.23 -11.17
N GLU A 273 3.97 -13.80 -9.92
CA GLU A 273 5.22 -13.39 -9.28
C GLU A 273 6.18 -14.55 -9.04
N ASN A 274 5.67 -15.75 -8.88
CA ASN A 274 6.50 -16.94 -8.70
C ASN A 274 7.09 -17.48 -10.02
N ILE A 275 6.60 -17.03 -11.18
CA ILE A 275 7.12 -17.44 -12.48
C ILE A 275 8.25 -16.50 -12.88
N ARG A 276 9.47 -16.98 -12.74
CA ARG A 276 10.68 -16.21 -13.03
C ARG A 276 10.97 -16.16 -14.53
N ILE A 277 11.49 -15.03 -14.96
CA ILE A 277 12.04 -14.80 -16.31
C ILE A 277 13.57 -14.77 -16.17
N PRO A 278 14.31 -15.56 -16.97
CA PRO A 278 15.77 -15.50 -16.94
C PRO A 278 16.31 -14.10 -17.27
N ALA A 279 17.31 -13.63 -16.51
CA ALA A 279 17.83 -12.27 -16.64
C ALA A 279 18.44 -11.97 -18.01
N ASP A 280 18.96 -12.99 -18.68
CA ASP A 280 19.61 -12.93 -19.99
C ASP A 280 18.64 -13.22 -21.16
N PHE A 281 17.33 -13.39 -20.87
CA PHE A 281 16.36 -13.76 -21.88
C PHE A 281 16.23 -12.68 -22.97
N ASP A 282 16.30 -13.13 -24.25
CA ASP A 282 16.10 -12.26 -25.42
C ASP A 282 14.63 -12.16 -25.81
N PHE A 283 13.95 -11.09 -25.40
CA PHE A 283 12.57 -10.83 -25.76
C PHE A 283 12.36 -10.50 -27.24
N HIS A 284 13.42 -10.07 -27.96
CA HIS A 284 13.32 -9.82 -29.40
C HIS A 284 13.09 -11.11 -30.21
N SER A 285 13.53 -12.26 -29.70
CA SER A 285 13.30 -13.57 -30.31
C SER A 285 11.84 -14.03 -30.29
N MET A 286 10.98 -13.41 -29.44
CA MET A 286 9.56 -13.80 -29.29
C MET A 286 8.63 -13.03 -30.26
N ASN A 287 8.45 -13.55 -31.46
CA ASN A 287 7.57 -12.94 -32.48
C ASN A 287 6.09 -12.87 -32.09
N ALA A 288 5.65 -13.68 -31.14
CA ALA A 288 4.28 -13.65 -30.60
C ALA A 288 3.97 -12.48 -29.68
N LEU A 289 4.99 -11.78 -29.17
CA LEU A 289 4.82 -10.54 -28.41
C LEU A 289 4.64 -9.36 -29.36
N THR A 290 3.88 -8.34 -28.89
CA THR A 290 3.77 -7.07 -29.60
C THR A 290 5.15 -6.37 -29.67
N ILE A 291 5.35 -5.52 -30.68
CA ILE A 291 6.61 -4.78 -30.84
C ILE A 291 6.89 -3.92 -29.61
N GLU A 292 5.86 -3.24 -29.11
CA GLU A 292 5.97 -2.40 -27.90
C GLU A 292 6.36 -3.22 -26.66
N ALA A 293 5.70 -4.37 -26.44
CA ALA A 293 6.02 -5.25 -25.32
C ALA A 293 7.47 -5.74 -25.41
N ARG A 294 7.93 -6.17 -26.59
CA ARG A 294 9.33 -6.60 -26.79
C ARG A 294 10.34 -5.50 -26.41
N GLN A 295 10.13 -4.29 -26.88
CA GLN A 295 11.00 -3.14 -26.59
C GLN A 295 11.04 -2.83 -25.09
N LYS A 296 9.86 -2.76 -24.44
CA LYS A 296 9.76 -2.43 -23.01
C LYS A 296 10.31 -3.54 -22.11
N LEU A 297 9.98 -4.79 -22.40
CA LEU A 297 10.52 -5.95 -21.67
C LEU A 297 12.05 -6.04 -21.77
N THR A 298 12.60 -5.77 -22.97
CA THR A 298 14.06 -5.75 -23.18
C THR A 298 14.73 -4.63 -22.39
N ARG A 299 14.09 -3.45 -22.31
CA ARG A 299 14.64 -2.30 -21.57
C ARG A 299 14.55 -2.47 -20.05
N ILE A 300 13.39 -2.92 -19.55
CA ILE A 300 13.10 -2.99 -18.11
C ILE A 300 13.65 -4.26 -17.48
N ARG A 301 13.67 -5.37 -18.22
CA ARG A 301 14.11 -6.70 -17.78
C ARG A 301 13.43 -7.14 -16.49
N PRO A 302 12.09 -7.34 -16.51
CA PRO A 302 11.38 -7.81 -15.33
C PRO A 302 11.85 -9.21 -14.93
N ALA A 303 11.97 -9.45 -13.62
CA ALA A 303 12.41 -10.74 -13.09
C ALA A 303 11.30 -11.79 -13.05
N THR A 304 10.01 -11.35 -13.11
CA THR A 304 8.85 -12.23 -13.02
C THR A 304 7.77 -11.86 -14.05
N ILE A 305 6.85 -12.79 -14.34
CA ILE A 305 5.68 -12.49 -15.19
C ILE A 305 4.76 -11.48 -14.51
N GLY A 306 4.63 -11.50 -13.19
CA GLY A 306 3.88 -10.51 -12.46
C GLY A 306 4.42 -9.09 -12.67
N GLN A 307 5.72 -8.89 -12.58
CA GLN A 307 6.36 -7.61 -12.92
C GLN A 307 6.12 -7.23 -14.38
N ALA A 308 6.30 -8.17 -15.31
CA ALA A 308 6.07 -7.93 -16.72
C ALA A 308 4.62 -7.44 -17.01
N SER A 309 3.63 -7.99 -16.31
CA SER A 309 2.22 -7.63 -16.49
C SER A 309 1.87 -6.20 -16.07
N ARG A 310 2.69 -5.59 -15.22
CA ARG A 310 2.49 -4.21 -14.72
C ARG A 310 3.20 -3.15 -15.57
N ILE A 311 4.01 -3.56 -16.53
CA ILE A 311 4.71 -2.62 -17.42
C ILE A 311 3.71 -2.00 -18.40
N PRO A 312 3.56 -0.67 -18.45
CA PRO A 312 2.69 0.00 -19.43
C PRO A 312 3.07 -0.36 -20.85
N GLY A 313 2.09 -0.87 -21.64
CA GLY A 313 2.31 -1.34 -23.01
C GLY A 313 2.60 -2.83 -23.14
N VAL A 314 2.60 -3.58 -22.03
CA VAL A 314 2.50 -5.05 -22.05
C VAL A 314 1.04 -5.44 -21.87
N SER A 315 0.44 -6.02 -22.90
CA SER A 315 -0.98 -6.38 -22.90
C SER A 315 -1.25 -7.71 -22.19
N PRO A 316 -2.49 -8.00 -21.77
CA PRO A 316 -2.86 -9.32 -21.26
C PRO A 316 -2.54 -10.47 -22.24
N ALA A 317 -2.59 -10.21 -23.56
CA ALA A 317 -2.21 -11.18 -24.58
C ALA A 317 -0.69 -11.48 -24.52
N ASP A 318 0.14 -10.45 -24.37
CA ASP A 318 1.59 -10.61 -24.20
C ASP A 318 1.92 -11.39 -22.92
N VAL A 319 1.20 -11.13 -21.81
CA VAL A 319 1.35 -11.89 -20.56
C VAL A 319 1.02 -13.37 -20.77
N ASN A 320 -0.04 -13.68 -21.51
CA ASN A 320 -0.37 -15.07 -21.83
C ASN A 320 0.73 -15.75 -22.67
N VAL A 321 1.34 -15.03 -23.61
CA VAL A 321 2.49 -15.54 -24.38
C VAL A 321 3.67 -15.86 -23.46
N LEU A 322 3.97 -15.00 -22.50
CA LEU A 322 5.01 -15.24 -21.49
C LEU A 322 4.66 -16.43 -20.59
N LEU A 323 3.38 -16.56 -20.18
CA LEU A 323 2.90 -17.70 -19.39
C LEU A 323 3.08 -19.04 -20.13
N VAL A 324 2.78 -19.08 -21.41
CA VAL A 324 3.00 -20.29 -22.23
C VAL A 324 4.49 -20.64 -22.30
N LYS A 325 5.36 -19.64 -22.34
CA LYS A 325 6.82 -19.84 -22.43
C LYS A 325 7.45 -20.28 -21.11
N PHE A 326 7.07 -19.63 -20.00
CA PHE A 326 7.74 -19.77 -18.70
C PHE A 326 6.90 -20.44 -17.61
N GLY A 327 5.59 -20.56 -17.81
CA GLY A 327 4.66 -21.06 -16.80
C GLY A 327 4.56 -22.60 -16.70
N ARG A 328 5.51 -23.32 -17.30
CA ARG A 328 5.57 -24.79 -17.25
C ARG A 328 6.46 -25.29 -16.13
#